data_8b0aa2d095040881deb778223b04d1cf
#
_entry.id   8b0aa2d095040881deb778223b04d1cf
#
_cell.length_a   1.000
_cell.length_b   1.000
_cell.length_c   1.000
_cell.angle_alpha   90.00
_cell.angle_beta   90.00
_cell.angle_gamma   90.00
#
_symmetry.space_group_name_H-M   'P 1'
#
loop_
_entity.id
_entity.type
_entity.pdbx_description
1 polymer ?
#
loop_
_entity_poly.entity_id
_entity_poly.type
_entity_poly.pdbx_seq_one_letter_code
_entity_poly.pdbx_strand_id
1 'polypeptide(L)'
;MQEEKQIDFDFNEILNQFRSGKRLTGKDGLLAPLIKQLTEAALEAEVESHIANDALNGRANRRNGFNSKTIKGTSDGSFELETPRNRNGTFEPQIVKKHQNTISDEIEEKILSMYGLGMNYVDISTHIEEIYQVSISTATISAITDKIIDKVKSWQSRPLDTIYPFVWLDAIHYKIKDGGKYVSKAVYTVLGVNMEGRKEILGLYLSESEGANFWLSVLTDLNNRGLQDILIASVDGLKGFPEAIKTIFPKTEVQLCIIHQIRNSLRYVASKDQKEFMKDLRLVYEASTKDLAEDELLKLEEKWGKKYPIVLQSWNNKWENLSVYFKYPKEIRKVIYTTNIIESVHRQFRKLTKTKGAFPNENSLLKLLFMGIKNAEKKWTMPVWNWSLTLSQLAIFFEGRLDSELKI
;
A
#
# COMPACT_ATOMS: atom_id res chain seq x y z
N MET A 1 53.47 3.03 -22.54
CA MET A 1 53.16 1.59 -22.33
C MET A 1 52.52 1.53 -20.96
N GLN A 2 51.23 1.27 -20.96
CA GLN A 2 50.50 1.04 -19.69
C GLN A 2 50.78 -0.43 -19.34
N GLU A 3 51.35 -0.66 -18.15
CA GLU A 3 51.33 -2.00 -17.57
C GLU A 3 49.87 -2.35 -17.27
N GLU A 4 49.29 -3.26 -18.08
CA GLU A 4 48.07 -3.93 -17.74
C GLU A 4 48.28 -4.64 -16.38
N LYS A 5 47.61 -4.18 -15.32
CA LYS A 5 47.57 -4.92 -14.06
C LYS A 5 46.99 -6.29 -14.34
N GLN A 6 47.85 -7.29 -14.46
CA GLN A 6 47.45 -8.67 -14.65
C GLN A 6 46.63 -9.12 -13.45
N ILE A 7 45.42 -9.59 -13.65
CA ILE A 7 44.57 -10.14 -12.61
C ILE A 7 45.24 -11.40 -12.09
N ASP A 8 45.79 -11.34 -10.90
CA ASP A 8 46.46 -12.50 -10.27
C ASP A 8 45.39 -13.42 -9.67
N PHE A 9 44.84 -14.27 -10.54
CA PHE A 9 43.78 -15.23 -10.23
C PHE A 9 44.27 -16.64 -10.53
N ASP A 10 44.75 -17.35 -9.51
CA ASP A 10 45.08 -18.77 -9.63
C ASP A 10 43.84 -19.65 -9.40
N PHE A 11 43.23 -20.05 -10.51
CA PHE A 11 42.08 -20.94 -10.54
C PHE A 11 42.36 -22.28 -9.82
N ASN A 12 43.57 -22.84 -9.96
CA ASN A 12 43.91 -24.14 -9.36
C ASN A 12 44.02 -24.03 -7.82
N GLU A 13 44.59 -22.96 -7.34
CA GLU A 13 44.68 -22.70 -5.90
C GLU A 13 43.28 -22.54 -5.29
N ILE A 14 42.42 -21.76 -5.91
CA ILE A 14 41.02 -21.58 -5.48
C ILE A 14 40.24 -22.90 -5.51
N LEU A 15 40.43 -23.70 -6.57
CA LEU A 15 39.79 -25.01 -6.67
C LEU A 15 40.25 -25.97 -5.55
N ASN A 16 41.54 -25.97 -5.21
CA ASN A 16 42.08 -26.76 -4.12
C ASN A 16 41.54 -26.31 -2.76
N GLN A 17 41.45 -25.02 -2.52
CA GLN A 17 40.88 -24.46 -1.32
C GLN A 17 39.37 -24.75 -1.20
N PHE A 18 38.65 -24.73 -2.32
CA PHE A 18 37.23 -25.12 -2.38
C PHE A 18 37.06 -26.63 -2.06
N ARG A 19 37.89 -27.49 -2.64
CA ARG A 19 37.90 -28.92 -2.33
C ARG A 19 38.24 -29.23 -0.87
N SER A 20 39.03 -28.38 -0.23
CA SER A 20 39.33 -28.50 1.21
C SER A 20 38.19 -27.99 2.14
N GLY A 21 37.04 -27.57 1.58
CA GLY A 21 35.86 -27.15 2.33
C GLY A 21 35.77 -25.66 2.61
N LYS A 22 36.64 -24.80 2.03
CA LYS A 22 36.46 -23.34 2.09
C LYS A 22 35.27 -22.93 1.25
N ARG A 23 34.52 -21.93 1.70
CA ARG A 23 33.34 -21.42 1.00
C ARG A 23 33.74 -20.53 -0.17
N LEU A 24 33.01 -20.61 -1.28
CA LEU A 24 33.20 -19.70 -2.42
C LEU A 24 32.77 -18.26 -2.05
N THR A 25 31.73 -18.14 -1.26
CA THR A 25 31.07 -16.86 -0.93
C THR A 25 30.99 -16.67 0.59
N GLY A 26 30.69 -15.46 1.06
CA GLY A 26 30.60 -15.10 2.49
C GLY A 26 31.81 -14.30 2.99
N LYS A 27 31.89 -14.09 4.32
CA LYS A 27 32.87 -13.16 4.94
C LYS A 27 34.33 -13.47 4.59
N ASP A 28 34.65 -14.72 4.42
CA ASP A 28 36.00 -15.21 4.03
C ASP A 28 35.94 -16.02 2.72
N GLY A 29 35.02 -15.62 1.83
CA GLY A 29 34.80 -16.31 0.55
C GLY A 29 35.96 -16.20 -0.41
N LEU A 30 36.23 -17.31 -1.11
CA LEU A 30 37.34 -17.44 -2.07
C LEU A 30 37.21 -16.47 -3.26
N LEU A 31 35.99 -15.99 -3.58
CA LEU A 31 35.74 -15.06 -4.67
C LEU A 31 35.87 -13.58 -4.28
N ALA A 32 35.92 -13.25 -3.00
CA ALA A 32 35.98 -11.85 -2.55
C ALA A 32 37.21 -11.07 -3.11
N PRO A 33 38.43 -11.65 -3.16
CA PRO A 33 39.59 -10.98 -3.78
C PRO A 33 39.38 -10.71 -5.27
N LEU A 34 38.81 -11.66 -6.01
CA LEU A 34 38.54 -11.50 -7.45
C LEU A 34 37.53 -10.40 -7.72
N ILE A 35 36.43 -10.36 -6.96
CA ILE A 35 35.40 -9.33 -7.08
C ILE A 35 35.99 -7.96 -6.75
N LYS A 36 36.83 -7.87 -5.73
CA LYS A 36 37.57 -6.63 -5.41
C LYS A 36 38.38 -6.16 -6.62
N GLN A 37 39.24 -7.00 -7.17
CA GLN A 37 40.10 -6.68 -8.30
C GLN A 37 39.31 -6.25 -9.55
N LEU A 38 38.23 -6.97 -9.88
CA LEU A 38 37.35 -6.63 -11.02
C LEU A 38 36.67 -5.26 -10.78
N THR A 39 36.19 -5.01 -9.58
CA THR A 39 35.52 -3.75 -9.25
C THR A 39 36.49 -2.57 -9.29
N GLU A 40 37.72 -2.74 -8.77
CA GLU A 40 38.75 -1.71 -8.81
C GLU A 40 39.21 -1.42 -10.24
N ALA A 41 39.41 -2.47 -11.08
CA ALA A 41 39.75 -2.29 -12.47
C ALA A 41 38.64 -1.54 -13.25
N ALA A 42 37.39 -1.87 -13.00
CA ALA A 42 36.27 -1.17 -13.62
C ALA A 42 36.18 0.30 -13.19
N LEU A 43 36.41 0.61 -11.90
CA LEU A 43 36.45 1.99 -11.39
C LEU A 43 37.63 2.79 -11.96
N GLU A 44 38.77 2.14 -12.19
CA GLU A 44 39.91 2.75 -12.87
C GLU A 44 39.56 3.15 -14.31
N ALA A 45 38.89 2.26 -15.06
CA ALA A 45 38.43 2.55 -16.43
C ALA A 45 37.40 3.71 -16.45
N GLU A 46 36.48 3.77 -15.47
CA GLU A 46 35.55 4.88 -15.36
C GLU A 46 36.24 6.23 -15.14
N VAL A 47 37.22 6.31 -14.22
CA VAL A 47 37.91 7.59 -13.95
C VAL A 47 38.78 8.01 -15.13
N GLU A 48 39.39 7.07 -15.87
CA GLU A 48 40.13 7.38 -17.08
C GLU A 48 39.25 7.94 -18.19
N SER A 49 38.09 7.31 -18.42
CA SER A 49 37.09 7.81 -19.35
C SER A 49 36.59 9.21 -18.96
N HIS A 50 36.37 9.46 -17.66
CA HIS A 50 35.97 10.78 -17.16
C HIS A 50 37.05 11.85 -17.40
N ILE A 51 38.31 11.54 -17.12
CA ILE A 51 39.45 12.46 -17.35
C ILE A 51 39.61 12.73 -18.84
N ALA A 52 39.51 11.70 -19.71
CA ALA A 52 39.57 11.85 -21.17
C ALA A 52 38.45 12.76 -21.69
N ASN A 53 37.21 12.61 -21.20
CA ASN A 53 36.10 13.46 -21.55
C ASN A 53 36.31 14.92 -21.08
N ASP A 54 36.86 15.13 -19.89
CA ASP A 54 37.21 16.48 -19.43
C ASP A 54 38.25 17.14 -20.35
N ALA A 55 39.27 16.37 -20.79
CA ALA A 55 40.29 16.88 -21.71
C ALA A 55 39.69 17.26 -23.09
N LEU A 56 38.79 16.43 -23.64
CA LEU A 56 38.03 16.74 -24.87
C LEU A 56 37.22 18.02 -24.77
N ASN A 57 36.70 18.31 -23.56
CA ASN A 57 35.91 19.52 -23.28
C ASN A 57 36.81 20.72 -22.84
N GLY A 58 38.15 20.65 -23.01
CA GLY A 58 39.08 21.72 -22.66
C GLY A 58 39.30 21.94 -21.16
N ARG A 59 38.90 20.97 -20.32
CA ARG A 59 39.06 21.05 -18.86
C ARG A 59 40.28 20.24 -18.42
N ALA A 60 41.25 20.94 -17.80
CA ALA A 60 42.41 20.26 -17.22
C ALA A 60 41.98 19.42 -16.01
N ASN A 61 42.20 18.10 -16.08
CA ASN A 61 41.91 17.16 -15.01
C ASN A 61 42.99 16.06 -14.97
N ARG A 62 43.19 15.44 -13.81
CA ARG A 62 44.15 14.35 -13.63
C ARG A 62 43.74 13.47 -12.44
N ARG A 63 44.31 12.28 -12.34
CA ARG A 63 44.18 11.40 -11.17
C ARG A 63 44.67 12.07 -9.89
N ASN A 64 44.06 11.79 -8.75
CA ASN A 64 44.40 12.34 -7.43
C ASN A 64 44.29 11.26 -6.33
N GLY A 65 44.92 10.10 -6.53
CA GLY A 65 44.94 9.02 -5.55
C GLY A 65 43.60 8.28 -5.41
N PHE A 66 43.44 7.59 -4.30
CA PHE A 66 42.30 6.74 -3.98
C PHE A 66 41.68 7.13 -2.63
N ASN A 67 40.43 6.79 -2.44
CA ASN A 67 39.75 6.69 -1.16
C ASN A 67 39.47 5.24 -0.86
N SER A 68 39.79 4.77 0.34
CA SER A 68 39.42 3.45 0.79
C SER A 68 38.06 3.47 1.47
N LYS A 69 37.21 2.47 1.16
CA LYS A 69 35.91 2.25 1.84
C LYS A 69 35.61 0.76 1.92
N THR A 70 35.01 0.34 3.02
CA THR A 70 34.56 -1.04 3.19
C THR A 70 33.23 -1.24 2.44
N ILE A 71 33.22 -2.19 1.49
CA ILE A 71 32.03 -2.64 0.79
C ILE A 71 31.56 -3.94 1.40
N LYS A 72 30.27 -4.01 1.74
CA LYS A 72 29.61 -5.23 2.19
C LYS A 72 28.92 -5.88 1.01
N GLY A 73 29.44 -7.02 0.55
CA GLY A 73 28.85 -7.82 -0.52
C GLY A 73 27.71 -8.69 0.01
N THR A 74 26.77 -9.05 -0.86
CA THR A 74 25.63 -9.94 -0.53
C THR A 74 26.06 -11.41 -0.40
N SER A 75 26.93 -11.86 -1.28
CA SER A 75 27.40 -13.24 -1.35
C SER A 75 28.89 -13.36 -1.07
N ASP A 76 29.64 -12.28 -1.20
CA ASP A 76 31.08 -12.30 -1.36
C ASP A 76 31.85 -11.74 -0.15
N GLY A 77 31.12 -11.53 0.98
CA GLY A 77 31.72 -10.99 2.20
C GLY A 77 31.90 -9.47 2.16
N SER A 78 32.70 -8.94 3.08
CA SER A 78 33.10 -7.54 3.11
C SER A 78 34.58 -7.42 2.72
N PHE A 79 34.87 -6.45 1.86
CA PHE A 79 36.24 -6.15 1.48
C PHE A 79 36.47 -4.63 1.43
N GLU A 80 37.72 -4.24 1.55
CA GLU A 80 38.13 -2.86 1.41
C GLU A 80 38.35 -2.54 -0.05
N LEU A 81 37.56 -1.61 -0.60
CA LEU A 81 37.60 -1.16 -1.97
C LEU A 81 38.32 0.17 -2.09
N GLU A 82 39.32 0.25 -2.98
CA GLU A 82 39.98 1.48 -3.36
C GLU A 82 39.24 2.17 -4.50
N THR A 83 38.64 3.33 -4.19
CA THR A 83 37.89 4.14 -5.18
C THR A 83 38.79 5.26 -5.69
N PRO A 84 39.07 5.34 -7.01
CA PRO A 84 39.95 6.37 -7.57
C PRO A 84 39.30 7.76 -7.49
N ARG A 85 40.14 8.79 -7.48
CA ARG A 85 39.75 10.20 -7.42
C ARG A 85 40.35 10.99 -8.55
N ASN A 86 39.65 12.02 -9.02
CA ASN A 86 40.19 13.02 -9.91
C ASN A 86 40.53 14.31 -9.13
N ARG A 87 41.40 15.14 -9.68
CA ARG A 87 41.86 16.39 -9.03
C ARG A 87 40.76 17.41 -8.82
N ASN A 88 39.82 17.48 -9.74
CA ASN A 88 38.72 18.46 -9.69
C ASN A 88 37.55 18.01 -8.78
N GLY A 89 37.58 16.79 -8.24
CA GLY A 89 36.51 16.26 -7.37
C GLY A 89 35.18 16.01 -8.08
N THR A 90 35.13 16.09 -9.41
CA THR A 90 33.91 15.96 -10.24
C THR A 90 33.58 14.53 -10.62
N PHE A 91 34.51 13.60 -10.41
CA PHE A 91 34.28 12.19 -10.73
C PHE A 91 33.24 11.57 -9.78
N GLU A 92 32.18 11.01 -10.34
CA GLU A 92 31.18 10.22 -9.62
C GLU A 92 31.13 8.82 -10.23
N PRO A 93 31.67 7.80 -9.53
CA PRO A 93 31.64 6.42 -9.99
C PRO A 93 30.21 5.94 -10.18
N GLN A 94 29.94 5.23 -11.28
CA GLN A 94 28.62 4.64 -11.57
C GLN A 94 28.52 3.23 -11.01
N ILE A 95 29.58 2.45 -11.06
CA ILE A 95 29.62 1.05 -10.60
C ILE A 95 29.45 0.95 -9.09
N VAL A 96 30.14 1.83 -8.34
CA VAL A 96 29.99 1.91 -6.87
C VAL A 96 29.94 3.37 -6.45
N LYS A 97 28.77 3.93 -6.27
CA LYS A 97 28.52 5.35 -5.97
C LYS A 97 29.27 5.84 -4.72
N LYS A 98 29.56 7.15 -4.65
CA LYS A 98 30.04 7.77 -3.41
C LYS A 98 29.09 7.42 -2.27
N HIS A 99 29.63 7.08 -1.10
CA HIS A 99 28.85 6.66 0.08
C HIS A 99 28.06 5.34 -0.02
N GLN A 100 28.16 4.60 -1.13
CA GLN A 100 27.60 3.27 -1.22
C GLN A 100 28.53 2.29 -0.48
N ASN A 101 27.98 1.65 0.55
CA ASN A 101 28.68 0.67 1.39
C ASN A 101 28.18 -0.77 1.14
N THR A 102 27.32 -0.97 0.17
CA THR A 102 26.73 -2.27 -0.17
C THR A 102 26.71 -2.41 -1.69
N ILE A 103 27.17 -3.55 -2.21
CA ILE A 103 27.29 -3.76 -3.67
C ILE A 103 25.95 -3.96 -4.37
N SER A 104 24.80 -4.14 -3.67
CA SER A 104 23.59 -4.45 -4.41
C SER A 104 22.36 -3.70 -3.93
N ASP A 105 21.68 -3.09 -4.89
CA ASP A 105 20.26 -2.69 -4.77
C ASP A 105 19.36 -3.90 -4.42
N GLU A 106 19.83 -5.12 -4.66
CA GLU A 106 19.13 -6.37 -4.34
C GLU A 106 18.82 -6.54 -2.84
N ILE A 107 19.74 -6.18 -1.93
CA ILE A 107 19.46 -6.25 -0.50
C ILE A 107 18.39 -5.23 -0.10
N GLU A 108 18.42 -4.02 -0.66
CA GLU A 108 17.38 -3.04 -0.39
C GLU A 108 16.02 -3.55 -0.85
N GLU A 109 15.93 -4.16 -2.02
CA GLU A 109 14.69 -4.76 -2.51
C GLU A 109 14.21 -5.91 -1.62
N LYS A 110 15.12 -6.76 -1.13
CA LYS A 110 14.77 -7.83 -0.18
C LYS A 110 14.27 -7.26 1.15
N ILE A 111 14.94 -6.24 1.69
CA ILE A 111 14.50 -5.54 2.91
C ILE A 111 13.11 -4.95 2.71
N LEU A 112 12.86 -4.25 1.60
CA LEU A 112 11.56 -3.68 1.28
C LEU A 112 10.48 -4.77 1.12
N SER A 113 10.82 -5.90 0.49
CA SER A 113 9.93 -7.04 0.35
C SER A 113 9.56 -7.64 1.71
N MET A 114 10.52 -7.92 2.57
CA MET A 114 10.28 -8.46 3.92
C MET A 114 9.48 -7.48 4.79
N TYR A 115 9.80 -6.19 4.72
CA TYR A 115 9.01 -5.14 5.38
C TYR A 115 7.57 -5.13 4.89
N GLY A 116 7.36 -5.24 3.58
CA GLY A 116 6.04 -5.34 2.94
C GLY A 116 5.25 -6.62 3.28
N LEU A 117 5.90 -7.62 3.85
CA LEU A 117 5.28 -8.82 4.42
C LEU A 117 4.94 -8.68 5.92
N GLY A 118 5.32 -7.55 6.53
CA GLY A 118 5.00 -7.22 7.93
C GLY A 118 6.10 -7.55 8.94
N MET A 119 7.28 -7.97 8.51
CA MET A 119 8.42 -8.21 9.41
C MET A 119 8.84 -6.92 10.12
N ASN A 120 9.30 -7.03 11.35
CA ASN A 120 9.89 -5.90 12.07
C ASN A 120 11.38 -5.75 11.71
N TYR A 121 12.00 -4.65 12.10
CA TYR A 121 13.38 -4.34 11.71
C TYR A 121 14.42 -5.31 12.30
N VAL A 122 14.15 -5.82 13.50
CA VAL A 122 15.05 -6.81 14.14
C VAL A 122 14.96 -8.14 13.38
N ASP A 123 13.74 -8.63 13.10
CA ASP A 123 13.55 -9.87 12.34
C ASP A 123 14.16 -9.76 10.94
N ILE A 124 14.04 -8.60 10.26
CA ILE A 124 14.67 -8.37 8.95
C ILE A 124 16.20 -8.42 9.07
N SER A 125 16.76 -7.76 10.10
CA SER A 125 18.21 -7.77 10.36
C SER A 125 18.73 -9.19 10.56
N THR A 126 18.07 -9.94 11.43
CA THR A 126 18.43 -11.36 11.72
C THR A 126 18.31 -12.22 10.46
N HIS A 127 17.22 -12.08 9.72
CA HIS A 127 16.98 -12.90 8.51
C HIS A 127 17.98 -12.60 7.38
N ILE A 128 18.35 -11.32 7.20
CA ILE A 128 19.40 -10.94 6.24
C ILE A 128 20.76 -11.51 6.68
N GLU A 129 21.06 -11.47 7.97
CA GLU A 129 22.31 -12.03 8.50
C GLU A 129 22.38 -13.56 8.34
N GLU A 130 21.29 -14.26 8.60
CA GLU A 130 21.19 -15.71 8.44
C GLU A 130 21.35 -16.18 7.00
N ILE A 131 20.69 -15.50 6.03
CA ILE A 131 20.67 -15.93 4.62
C ILE A 131 21.88 -15.40 3.84
N TYR A 132 22.21 -14.12 4.03
CA TYR A 132 23.22 -13.44 3.23
C TYR A 132 24.54 -13.22 3.97
N GLN A 133 24.62 -13.57 5.26
CA GLN A 133 25.77 -13.38 6.14
C GLN A 133 26.24 -11.91 6.20
N VAL A 134 25.30 -10.97 5.99
CA VAL A 134 25.53 -9.53 6.01
C VAL A 134 24.82 -8.92 7.22
N SER A 135 25.56 -8.36 8.15
CA SER A 135 24.98 -7.65 9.29
C SER A 135 24.52 -6.24 8.88
N ILE A 136 23.23 -5.96 9.03
CA ILE A 136 22.62 -4.67 8.73
C ILE A 136 21.92 -4.15 9.98
N SER A 137 22.24 -2.92 10.39
CA SER A 137 21.63 -2.31 11.56
C SER A 137 20.14 -2.00 11.33
N THR A 138 19.34 -2.03 12.40
CA THR A 138 17.93 -1.61 12.35
C THR A 138 17.78 -0.15 11.92
N ALA A 139 18.76 0.70 12.19
CA ALA A 139 18.80 2.09 11.72
C ALA A 139 18.95 2.16 10.19
N THR A 140 19.82 1.34 9.60
CA THR A 140 19.96 1.23 8.14
C THR A 140 18.67 0.73 7.49
N ILE A 141 18.04 -0.29 8.07
CA ILE A 141 16.74 -0.82 7.59
C ILE A 141 15.67 0.27 7.66
N SER A 142 15.64 1.07 8.74
CA SER A 142 14.74 2.22 8.85
C SER A 142 14.97 3.23 7.71
N ALA A 143 16.22 3.61 7.46
CA ALA A 143 16.57 4.54 6.38
C ALA A 143 16.17 4.02 5.00
N ILE A 144 16.38 2.73 4.74
CA ILE A 144 15.95 2.09 3.49
C ILE A 144 14.43 2.14 3.34
N THR A 145 13.69 1.78 4.40
CA THR A 145 12.22 1.82 4.36
C THR A 145 11.68 3.24 4.30
N ASP A 146 12.43 4.26 4.77
CA ASP A 146 12.02 5.67 4.69
C ASP A 146 11.98 6.18 3.25
N LYS A 147 12.74 5.60 2.33
CA LYS A 147 12.65 5.88 0.88
C LYS A 147 11.24 5.61 0.30
N ILE A 148 10.43 4.81 1.00
CA ILE A 148 9.02 4.56 0.61
C ILE A 148 8.15 5.81 0.82
N ILE A 149 8.50 6.71 1.74
CA ILE A 149 7.66 7.89 2.08
C ILE A 149 7.41 8.77 0.86
N ASP A 150 8.42 9.03 0.04
CA ASP A 150 8.25 9.84 -1.16
C ASP A 150 7.37 9.13 -2.20
N LYS A 151 7.48 7.80 -2.29
CA LYS A 151 6.56 7.00 -3.12
C LYS A 151 5.13 7.04 -2.60
N VAL A 152 4.94 7.04 -1.27
CA VAL A 152 3.61 7.20 -0.64
C VAL A 152 3.02 8.57 -0.99
N LYS A 153 3.80 9.65 -0.85
CA LYS A 153 3.34 11.01 -1.18
C LYS A 153 2.95 11.13 -2.65
N SER A 154 3.81 10.67 -3.57
CA SER A 154 3.53 10.70 -5.01
C SER A 154 2.31 9.85 -5.37
N TRP A 155 2.13 8.70 -4.73
CA TRP A 155 0.95 7.85 -4.92
C TRP A 155 -0.31 8.51 -4.38
N GLN A 156 -0.25 9.15 -3.20
CA GLN A 156 -1.38 9.83 -2.58
C GLN A 156 -1.83 11.05 -3.40
N SER A 157 -0.92 11.75 -4.07
CA SER A 157 -1.19 12.94 -4.86
C SER A 157 -1.40 12.67 -6.37
N ARG A 158 -1.37 11.40 -6.79
CA ARG A 158 -1.53 11.06 -8.22
C ARG A 158 -2.89 11.49 -8.75
N PRO A 159 -2.99 11.84 -10.05
CA PRO A 159 -4.27 12.03 -10.72
C PRO A 159 -5.17 10.80 -10.59
N LEU A 160 -6.47 11.00 -10.56
CA LEU A 160 -7.50 9.98 -10.56
C LEU A 160 -8.31 10.06 -11.85
N ASP A 161 -9.02 8.97 -12.16
CA ASP A 161 -9.99 8.98 -13.25
C ASP A 161 -11.14 9.94 -12.93
N THR A 162 -11.78 10.47 -13.96
CA THR A 162 -12.87 11.44 -13.82
C THR A 162 -14.12 10.84 -13.19
N ILE A 163 -14.35 9.55 -13.40
CA ILE A 163 -15.53 8.83 -12.90
C ILE A 163 -15.14 7.51 -12.27
N TYR A 164 -15.72 7.25 -11.08
CA TYR A 164 -15.70 5.94 -10.45
C TYR A 164 -17.15 5.46 -10.24
N PRO A 165 -17.60 4.42 -10.94
CA PRO A 165 -18.94 3.85 -10.74
C PRO A 165 -19.27 3.46 -9.32
N PHE A 166 -18.30 2.90 -8.60
CA PHE A 166 -18.45 2.53 -7.20
C PHE A 166 -17.26 3.03 -6.39
N VAL A 167 -17.54 3.62 -5.22
CA VAL A 167 -16.52 4.00 -4.23
C VAL A 167 -16.95 3.50 -2.85
N TRP A 168 -16.03 2.89 -2.12
CA TRP A 168 -16.20 2.51 -0.71
C TRP A 168 -15.27 3.32 0.15
N LEU A 169 -15.78 3.80 1.28
CA LEU A 169 -15.00 4.47 2.30
C LEU A 169 -15.23 3.75 3.63
N ASP A 170 -14.15 3.24 4.20
CA ASP A 170 -14.20 2.46 5.44
C ASP A 170 -12.93 2.70 6.26
N ALA A 171 -13.03 2.58 7.58
CA ALA A 171 -11.96 2.87 8.52
C ALA A 171 -11.44 1.64 9.26
N ILE A 172 -10.16 1.70 9.57
CA ILE A 172 -9.51 0.76 10.49
C ILE A 172 -8.68 1.56 11.50
N HIS A 173 -8.79 1.24 12.78
CA HIS A 173 -8.12 1.96 13.86
C HIS A 173 -6.77 1.34 14.22
N TYR A 174 -5.78 2.19 14.43
CA TYR A 174 -4.44 1.82 14.86
C TYR A 174 -3.97 2.67 16.03
N LYS A 175 -3.16 2.06 16.91
CA LYS A 175 -2.47 2.81 17.97
C LYS A 175 -1.18 3.40 17.41
N ILE A 176 -1.03 4.71 17.53
CA ILE A 176 0.13 5.47 17.05
C ILE A 176 0.67 6.30 18.22
N LYS A 177 1.99 6.38 18.33
CA LYS A 177 2.63 7.25 19.32
C LYS A 177 2.62 8.69 18.81
N ASP A 178 2.00 9.57 19.58
CA ASP A 178 1.91 11.00 19.31
C ASP A 178 2.14 11.79 20.60
N GLY A 179 3.00 12.80 20.57
CA GLY A 179 3.34 13.58 21.77
C GLY A 179 3.79 12.74 22.98
N GLY A 180 4.43 11.59 22.75
CA GLY A 180 4.86 10.68 23.81
C GLY A 180 3.81 9.68 24.31
N LYS A 181 2.55 9.83 23.89
CA LYS A 181 1.42 8.96 24.26
C LYS A 181 0.95 8.11 23.09
N TYR A 182 0.28 7.00 23.38
CA TYR A 182 -0.37 6.19 22.34
C TYR A 182 -1.82 6.64 22.21
N VAL A 183 -2.15 7.14 21.00
CA VAL A 183 -3.50 7.54 20.62
C VAL A 183 -4.07 6.57 19.58
N SER A 184 -5.39 6.41 19.57
CA SER A 184 -6.05 5.63 18.52
C SER A 184 -6.39 6.57 17.36
N LYS A 185 -5.81 6.30 16.18
CA LYS A 185 -6.15 7.04 14.95
C LYS A 185 -6.86 6.12 13.97
N ALA A 186 -7.88 6.65 13.33
CA ALA A 186 -8.55 5.97 12.23
C ALA A 186 -7.76 6.18 10.92
N VAL A 187 -7.59 5.11 10.16
CA VAL A 187 -7.10 5.17 8.78
C VAL A 187 -8.26 4.85 7.87
N TYR A 188 -8.71 5.85 7.15
CA TYR A 188 -9.75 5.72 6.14
C TYR A 188 -9.13 5.27 4.83
N THR A 189 -9.65 4.17 4.33
CA THR A 189 -9.30 3.63 3.02
C THR A 189 -10.41 4.01 2.05
N VAL A 190 -10.06 4.73 0.99
CA VAL A 190 -10.96 5.01 -0.12
C VAL A 190 -10.63 4.04 -1.26
N LEU A 191 -11.57 3.17 -1.57
CA LEU A 191 -11.45 2.18 -2.64
C LEU A 191 -12.45 2.48 -3.74
N GLY A 192 -12.00 2.56 -4.99
CA GLY A 192 -12.83 2.73 -6.17
C GLY A 192 -12.83 1.49 -7.07
N VAL A 193 -13.85 1.40 -7.92
CA VAL A 193 -13.86 0.57 -9.12
C VAL A 193 -13.95 1.51 -10.31
N ASN A 194 -12.97 1.43 -11.19
CA ASN A 194 -12.89 2.29 -12.38
C ASN A 194 -13.81 1.80 -13.52
N MET A 195 -13.79 2.49 -14.66
CA MET A 195 -14.65 2.16 -15.80
C MET A 195 -14.37 0.79 -16.42
N GLU A 196 -13.15 0.26 -16.29
CA GLU A 196 -12.77 -1.10 -16.70
C GLU A 196 -13.18 -2.16 -15.67
N GLY A 197 -13.81 -1.78 -14.57
CA GLY A 197 -14.19 -2.70 -13.49
C GLY A 197 -13.06 -3.10 -12.56
N ARG A 198 -11.90 -2.45 -12.66
CA ARG A 198 -10.74 -2.75 -11.82
C ARG A 198 -10.79 -2.00 -10.50
N LYS A 199 -10.35 -2.69 -9.46
CA LYS A 199 -10.27 -2.11 -8.11
C LYS A 199 -9.02 -1.28 -7.96
N GLU A 200 -9.15 -0.14 -7.30
CA GLU A 200 -8.06 0.77 -7.03
C GLU A 200 -8.23 1.43 -5.66
N ILE A 201 -7.15 1.53 -4.88
CA ILE A 201 -7.16 2.35 -3.67
C ILE A 201 -6.87 3.80 -4.07
N LEU A 202 -7.85 4.67 -3.88
CA LEU A 202 -7.76 6.08 -4.27
C LEU A 202 -6.96 6.91 -3.26
N GLY A 203 -6.96 6.52 -2.00
CA GLY A 203 -6.18 7.18 -0.96
C GLY A 203 -6.29 6.53 0.42
N LEU A 204 -5.37 6.92 1.30
CA LEU A 204 -5.36 6.63 2.74
C LEU A 204 -5.35 7.96 3.51
N TYR A 205 -6.28 8.14 4.42
CA TYR A 205 -6.42 9.38 5.21
C TYR A 205 -6.45 9.06 6.69
N LEU A 206 -5.60 9.73 7.46
CA LEU A 206 -5.53 9.54 8.91
C LEU A 206 -6.30 10.64 9.64
N SER A 207 -7.05 10.25 10.66
CA SER A 207 -7.73 11.19 11.54
C SER A 207 -7.82 10.67 12.98
N GLU A 208 -7.77 11.59 13.93
CA GLU A 208 -8.07 11.33 15.33
C GLU A 208 -9.56 11.51 15.62
N SER A 209 -10.23 12.36 14.85
CA SER A 209 -11.64 12.68 15.00
C SER A 209 -12.40 12.56 13.69
N GLU A 210 -13.56 11.92 13.75
CA GLU A 210 -14.46 11.73 12.62
C GLU A 210 -15.49 12.87 12.64
N GLY A 211 -15.30 13.87 11.79
CA GLY A 211 -16.20 15.02 11.68
C GLY A 211 -16.48 15.42 10.24
N ALA A 212 -17.53 16.22 10.04
CA ALA A 212 -17.92 16.68 8.71
C ALA A 212 -16.77 17.37 7.95
N ASN A 213 -15.97 18.17 8.64
CA ASN A 213 -14.82 18.87 8.05
C ASN A 213 -13.73 17.90 7.54
N PHE A 214 -13.49 16.80 8.27
CA PHE A 214 -12.57 15.76 7.82
C PHE A 214 -13.07 15.12 6.52
N TRP A 215 -14.35 14.75 6.46
CA TRP A 215 -14.95 14.17 5.27
C TRP A 215 -14.91 15.11 4.08
N LEU A 216 -15.21 16.38 4.30
CA LEU A 216 -15.09 17.40 3.26
C LEU A 216 -13.66 17.49 2.73
N SER A 217 -12.65 17.46 3.61
CA SER A 217 -11.24 17.51 3.19
C SER A 217 -10.84 16.29 2.34
N VAL A 218 -11.27 15.09 2.74
CA VAL A 218 -11.03 13.85 1.98
C VAL A 218 -11.65 13.92 0.58
N LEU A 219 -12.92 14.29 0.50
CA LEU A 219 -13.66 14.36 -0.77
C LEU A 219 -13.14 15.49 -1.66
N THR A 220 -12.73 16.62 -1.08
CA THR A 220 -12.09 17.72 -1.80
C THR A 220 -10.73 17.31 -2.38
N ASP A 221 -9.92 16.54 -1.62
CA ASP A 221 -8.66 16.00 -2.14
C ASP A 221 -8.89 15.09 -3.35
N LEU A 222 -9.87 14.18 -3.28
CA LEU A 222 -10.22 13.33 -4.42
C LEU A 222 -10.66 14.16 -5.63
N ASN A 223 -11.47 15.19 -5.42
CA ASN A 223 -11.93 16.09 -6.48
C ASN A 223 -10.77 16.89 -7.11
N ASN A 224 -9.88 17.45 -6.30
CA ASN A 224 -8.68 18.17 -6.75
C ASN A 224 -7.72 17.28 -7.55
N ARG A 225 -7.74 15.99 -7.33
CA ARG A 225 -6.95 14.99 -8.06
C ARG A 225 -7.61 14.53 -9.36
N GLY A 226 -8.75 15.07 -9.72
CA GLY A 226 -9.43 14.82 -11.00
C GLY A 226 -10.74 14.05 -10.92
N LEU A 227 -11.10 13.47 -9.78
CA LEU A 227 -12.38 12.78 -9.61
C LEU A 227 -13.54 13.79 -9.65
N GLN A 228 -14.37 13.71 -10.69
CA GLN A 228 -15.48 14.61 -10.90
C GLN A 228 -16.83 13.99 -10.54
N ASP A 229 -16.95 12.67 -10.66
CA ASP A 229 -18.22 12.00 -10.44
C ASP A 229 -18.06 10.61 -9.79
N ILE A 230 -18.98 10.29 -8.88
CA ILE A 230 -19.15 8.98 -8.25
C ILE A 230 -20.60 8.58 -8.45
N LEU A 231 -20.89 7.42 -9.07
CA LEU A 231 -22.29 7.01 -9.24
C LEU A 231 -22.86 6.54 -7.91
N ILE A 232 -22.20 5.62 -7.23
CA ILE A 232 -22.65 5.03 -5.96
C ILE A 232 -21.50 5.03 -4.96
N ALA A 233 -21.69 5.70 -3.82
CA ALA A 233 -20.77 5.67 -2.69
C ALA A 233 -21.33 4.80 -1.56
N SER A 234 -20.58 3.76 -1.17
CA SER A 234 -20.92 2.92 -0.03
C SER A 234 -20.06 3.33 1.19
N VAL A 235 -20.71 3.74 2.26
CA VAL A 235 -20.07 4.34 3.43
C VAL A 235 -20.60 3.79 4.74
N ASP A 236 -19.83 3.97 5.82
CA ASP A 236 -20.32 3.76 7.17
C ASP A 236 -21.40 4.78 7.53
N GLY A 237 -22.28 4.38 8.43
CA GLY A 237 -23.35 5.27 8.93
C GLY A 237 -22.86 6.33 9.90
N LEU A 238 -21.69 6.96 9.62
CA LEU A 238 -21.13 8.05 10.41
C LEU A 238 -21.89 9.36 10.14
N LYS A 239 -22.09 10.13 11.21
CA LYS A 239 -22.84 11.39 11.13
C LYS A 239 -22.10 12.42 10.25
N GLY A 240 -22.84 13.07 9.35
CA GLY A 240 -22.31 14.11 8.46
C GLY A 240 -21.59 13.59 7.22
N PHE A 241 -21.44 12.29 7.07
CA PHE A 241 -20.74 11.71 5.91
C PHE A 241 -21.59 11.75 4.63
N PRO A 242 -22.86 11.31 4.63
CA PRO A 242 -23.72 11.46 3.46
C PRO A 242 -23.82 12.91 2.97
N GLU A 243 -23.94 13.85 3.90
CA GLU A 243 -24.03 15.29 3.62
C GLU A 243 -22.74 15.83 2.99
N ALA A 244 -21.59 15.41 3.48
CA ALA A 244 -20.30 15.79 2.91
C ALA A 244 -20.16 15.26 1.45
N ILE A 245 -20.59 14.03 1.19
CA ILE A 245 -20.60 13.47 -0.17
C ILE A 245 -21.50 14.31 -1.09
N LYS A 246 -22.71 14.60 -0.64
CA LYS A 246 -23.67 15.42 -1.42
C LYS A 246 -23.18 16.85 -1.68
N THR A 247 -22.34 17.38 -0.81
CA THR A 247 -21.75 18.71 -1.01
C THR A 247 -20.72 18.72 -2.13
N ILE A 248 -19.84 17.74 -2.21
CA ILE A 248 -18.77 17.69 -3.22
C ILE A 248 -19.22 16.96 -4.48
N PHE A 249 -19.98 15.87 -4.34
CA PHE A 249 -20.51 15.06 -5.43
C PHE A 249 -22.04 14.97 -5.34
N PRO A 250 -22.76 16.03 -5.72
CA PRO A 250 -24.21 16.15 -5.47
C PRO A 250 -25.06 15.09 -6.18
N LYS A 251 -24.57 14.52 -7.26
CA LYS A 251 -25.28 13.49 -8.05
C LYS A 251 -25.03 12.06 -7.54
N THR A 252 -24.17 11.88 -6.54
CA THR A 252 -23.81 10.56 -6.03
C THR A 252 -24.98 9.96 -5.24
N GLU A 253 -25.31 8.70 -5.53
CA GLU A 253 -26.20 7.89 -4.67
C GLU A 253 -25.39 7.38 -3.46
N VAL A 254 -25.87 7.70 -2.25
CA VAL A 254 -25.18 7.30 -1.02
C VAL A 254 -25.87 6.09 -0.42
N GLN A 255 -25.17 4.97 -0.36
CA GLN A 255 -25.58 3.74 0.28
C GLN A 255 -24.88 3.56 1.62
N LEU A 256 -25.63 3.44 2.71
CA LEU A 256 -25.05 3.03 3.99
C LEU A 256 -24.76 1.52 4.00
N CYS A 257 -23.60 1.17 4.54
CA CYS A 257 -23.15 -0.21 4.62
C CYS A 257 -24.05 -1.05 5.53
N ILE A 258 -24.77 -1.99 4.93
CA ILE A 258 -25.66 -2.91 5.64
C ILE A 258 -24.91 -3.75 6.67
N ILE A 259 -23.71 -4.22 6.34
CA ILE A 259 -22.90 -5.05 7.25
C ILE A 259 -22.48 -4.27 8.50
N HIS A 260 -22.11 -2.99 8.35
CA HIS A 260 -21.81 -2.13 9.50
C HIS A 260 -23.07 -1.87 10.34
N GLN A 261 -24.21 -1.65 9.72
CA GLN A 261 -25.48 -1.48 10.44
C GLN A 261 -25.86 -2.76 11.21
N ILE A 262 -25.69 -3.94 10.61
CA ILE A 262 -25.90 -5.24 11.29
C ILE A 262 -24.94 -5.39 12.48
N ARG A 263 -23.65 -5.16 12.29
CA ARG A 263 -22.64 -5.26 13.38
C ARG A 263 -22.95 -4.30 14.52
N ASN A 264 -23.37 -3.08 14.22
CA ASN A 264 -23.79 -2.11 15.21
C ASN A 264 -25.05 -2.58 15.96
N SER A 265 -26.03 -3.13 15.26
CA SER A 265 -27.24 -3.69 15.85
C SER A 265 -26.92 -4.78 16.89
N LEU A 266 -26.06 -5.75 16.50
CA LEU A 266 -25.70 -6.88 17.36
C LEU A 266 -24.97 -6.48 18.65
N ARG A 267 -24.39 -5.28 18.74
CA ARG A 267 -23.82 -4.77 20.00
C ARG A 267 -24.88 -4.51 21.08
N TYR A 268 -26.10 -4.25 20.67
CA TYR A 268 -27.22 -3.96 21.55
C TYR A 268 -28.17 -5.15 21.75
N VAL A 269 -27.98 -6.22 20.98
CA VAL A 269 -28.81 -7.44 21.09
C VAL A 269 -28.10 -8.44 21.99
N ALA A 270 -28.79 -8.93 23.01
CA ALA A 270 -28.28 -9.93 23.94
C ALA A 270 -27.87 -11.22 23.20
N SER A 271 -26.75 -11.83 23.59
CA SER A 271 -26.17 -12.99 22.89
C SER A 271 -27.17 -14.14 22.66
N LYS A 272 -28.05 -14.40 23.64
CA LYS A 272 -29.10 -15.42 23.55
C LYS A 272 -30.10 -15.17 22.43
N ASP A 273 -30.35 -13.93 22.08
CA ASP A 273 -31.33 -13.52 21.07
C ASP A 273 -30.72 -13.29 19.69
N GLN A 274 -29.38 -13.13 19.60
CA GLN A 274 -28.69 -12.75 18.35
C GLN A 274 -29.03 -13.69 17.17
N LYS A 275 -29.10 -14.99 17.41
CA LYS A 275 -29.37 -15.97 16.36
C LYS A 275 -30.78 -15.79 15.76
N GLU A 276 -31.78 -15.59 16.62
CA GLU A 276 -33.15 -15.40 16.19
C GLU A 276 -33.35 -14.01 15.58
N PHE A 277 -32.82 -12.97 16.21
CA PHE A 277 -32.85 -11.62 15.69
C PHE A 277 -32.21 -11.54 14.30
N MET A 278 -31.06 -12.17 14.08
CA MET A 278 -30.40 -12.19 12.78
C MET A 278 -31.21 -12.95 11.72
N LYS A 279 -31.95 -14.00 12.09
CA LYS A 279 -32.82 -14.71 11.17
C LYS A 279 -33.95 -13.78 10.67
N ASP A 280 -34.57 -13.03 11.56
CA ASP A 280 -35.66 -12.11 11.22
C ASP A 280 -35.08 -10.87 10.46
N LEU A 281 -33.98 -10.29 10.91
CA LEU A 281 -33.34 -9.17 10.23
C LEU A 281 -32.90 -9.52 8.81
N ARG A 282 -32.55 -10.78 8.58
CA ARG A 282 -32.14 -11.25 7.25
C ARG A 282 -33.26 -11.11 6.22
N LEU A 283 -34.52 -11.31 6.62
CA LEU A 283 -35.68 -11.13 5.74
C LEU A 283 -35.79 -9.69 5.25
N VAL A 284 -35.42 -8.72 6.08
CA VAL A 284 -35.41 -7.28 5.73
C VAL A 284 -34.39 -7.01 4.61
N TYR A 285 -33.11 -7.32 4.85
CA TYR A 285 -32.06 -6.89 3.92
C TYR A 285 -31.82 -7.82 2.72
N GLU A 286 -32.36 -9.04 2.72
CA GLU A 286 -32.35 -9.97 1.58
C GLU A 286 -33.66 -9.93 0.77
N ALA A 287 -34.62 -9.09 1.10
CA ALA A 287 -35.86 -8.95 0.39
C ALA A 287 -35.64 -8.65 -1.10
N SER A 288 -36.57 -9.10 -1.95
CA SER A 288 -36.47 -8.89 -3.39
C SER A 288 -36.78 -7.46 -3.81
N THR A 289 -37.68 -6.79 -3.09
CA THR A 289 -38.10 -5.40 -3.34
C THR A 289 -37.99 -4.54 -2.06
N LYS A 290 -38.02 -3.22 -2.23
CA LYS A 290 -38.05 -2.29 -1.12
C LYS A 290 -39.31 -2.44 -0.27
N ASP A 291 -40.47 -2.58 -0.91
CA ASP A 291 -41.77 -2.72 -0.23
C ASP A 291 -41.79 -3.97 0.67
N LEU A 292 -41.32 -5.11 0.15
CA LEU A 292 -41.19 -6.33 0.96
C LEU A 292 -40.20 -6.17 2.11
N ALA A 293 -39.12 -5.41 1.91
CA ALA A 293 -38.15 -5.12 2.98
C ALA A 293 -38.81 -4.26 4.07
N GLU A 294 -39.64 -3.30 3.70
CA GLU A 294 -40.35 -2.42 4.63
C GLU A 294 -41.41 -3.22 5.43
N ASP A 295 -42.13 -4.12 4.80
CA ASP A 295 -43.04 -5.04 5.48
C ASP A 295 -42.33 -5.94 6.49
N GLU A 296 -41.17 -6.49 6.13
CA GLU A 296 -40.35 -7.29 7.06
C GLU A 296 -39.72 -6.43 8.18
N LEU A 297 -39.40 -5.18 7.92
CA LEU A 297 -38.91 -4.25 8.94
C LEU A 297 -39.99 -3.91 9.97
N LEU A 298 -41.27 -3.75 9.53
CA LEU A 298 -42.39 -3.58 10.42
C LEU A 298 -42.59 -4.81 11.31
N LYS A 299 -42.57 -6.04 10.73
CA LYS A 299 -42.65 -7.29 11.52
C LYS A 299 -41.51 -7.43 12.52
N LEU A 300 -40.30 -7.02 12.12
CA LEU A 300 -39.14 -6.99 13.01
C LEU A 300 -39.37 -6.02 14.17
N GLU A 301 -39.96 -4.86 13.92
CA GLU A 301 -40.28 -3.85 14.93
C GLU A 301 -41.39 -4.36 15.89
N GLU A 302 -42.44 -4.98 15.38
CA GLU A 302 -43.49 -5.58 16.21
C GLU A 302 -42.93 -6.63 17.18
N LYS A 303 -42.00 -7.47 16.70
CA LYS A 303 -41.45 -8.57 17.50
C LYS A 303 -40.38 -8.09 18.48
N TRP A 304 -39.47 -7.19 18.04
CA TRP A 304 -38.26 -6.84 18.77
C TRP A 304 -38.23 -5.40 19.29
N GLY A 305 -39.13 -4.52 18.82
CA GLY A 305 -39.11 -3.09 19.13
C GLY A 305 -39.18 -2.76 20.62
N LYS A 306 -40.00 -3.51 21.37
CA LYS A 306 -40.10 -3.32 22.85
C LYS A 306 -38.80 -3.75 23.56
N LYS A 307 -38.09 -4.75 23.04
CA LYS A 307 -36.89 -5.30 23.67
C LYS A 307 -35.61 -4.59 23.24
N TYR A 308 -35.55 -4.17 21.99
CA TYR A 308 -34.37 -3.52 21.39
C TYR A 308 -34.73 -2.22 20.64
N PRO A 309 -35.35 -1.25 21.30
CA PRO A 309 -35.88 -0.03 20.63
C PRO A 309 -34.77 0.77 19.92
N ILE A 310 -33.57 0.87 20.52
CA ILE A 310 -32.42 1.60 19.96
C ILE A 310 -32.00 1.01 18.60
N VAL A 311 -32.09 -0.32 18.45
CA VAL A 311 -31.71 -0.99 17.21
C VAL A 311 -32.72 -0.64 16.10
N LEU A 312 -34.02 -0.79 16.40
CA LEU A 312 -35.07 -0.54 15.41
C LEU A 312 -35.12 0.94 15.02
N GLN A 313 -35.01 1.84 16.00
CA GLN A 313 -34.91 3.28 15.74
C GLN A 313 -33.71 3.62 14.84
N SER A 314 -32.56 2.96 15.03
CA SER A 314 -31.38 3.15 14.18
C SER A 314 -31.64 2.69 12.73
N TRP A 315 -32.37 1.59 12.52
CA TRP A 315 -32.74 1.11 11.18
C TRP A 315 -33.73 2.09 10.52
N ASN A 316 -34.78 2.50 11.23
CA ASN A 316 -35.79 3.41 10.72
C ASN A 316 -35.19 4.77 10.34
N ASN A 317 -34.36 5.38 11.22
CA ASN A 317 -33.75 6.68 10.97
C ASN A 317 -32.77 6.69 9.78
N LYS A 318 -32.21 5.54 9.44
CA LYS A 318 -31.23 5.41 8.36
C LYS A 318 -31.80 4.70 7.13
N TRP A 319 -33.07 4.33 7.16
CA TRP A 319 -33.70 3.48 6.15
C TRP A 319 -33.58 4.02 4.73
N GLU A 320 -33.74 5.33 4.55
CA GLU A 320 -33.60 5.98 3.26
C GLU A 320 -32.26 5.65 2.59
N ASN A 321 -31.16 5.77 3.33
CA ASN A 321 -29.82 5.48 2.80
C ASN A 321 -29.44 3.99 2.90
N LEU A 322 -30.08 3.21 3.75
CA LEU A 322 -29.87 1.76 3.83
C LEU A 322 -30.58 1.02 2.70
N SER A 323 -31.72 1.53 2.22
CA SER A 323 -32.56 0.90 1.21
C SER A 323 -32.24 1.30 -0.23
N VAL A 324 -31.25 2.15 -0.47
CA VAL A 324 -30.90 2.64 -1.82
C VAL A 324 -30.63 1.51 -2.80
N TYR A 325 -29.94 0.45 -2.37
CA TYR A 325 -29.57 -0.67 -3.25
C TYR A 325 -30.78 -1.43 -3.81
N PHE A 326 -32.00 -1.33 -3.21
CA PHE A 326 -33.22 -1.94 -3.74
C PHE A 326 -33.66 -1.34 -5.09
N LYS A 327 -33.21 -0.12 -5.43
CA LYS A 327 -33.48 0.52 -6.72
C LYS A 327 -32.87 -0.25 -7.90
N TYR A 328 -31.81 -1.06 -7.64
CA TYR A 328 -30.97 -1.63 -8.68
C TYR A 328 -31.22 -3.10 -8.91
N PRO A 329 -30.91 -3.63 -10.11
CA PRO A 329 -30.95 -5.04 -10.40
C PRO A 329 -29.86 -5.83 -9.66
N LYS A 330 -30.00 -7.14 -9.66
CA LYS A 330 -29.20 -8.06 -8.85
C LYS A 330 -27.69 -7.89 -9.04
N GLU A 331 -27.23 -7.60 -10.23
CA GLU A 331 -25.82 -7.44 -10.57
C GLU A 331 -25.22 -6.23 -9.85
N ILE A 332 -25.86 -5.07 -9.94
CA ILE A 332 -25.46 -3.85 -9.25
C ILE A 332 -25.57 -4.04 -7.73
N ARG A 333 -26.71 -4.62 -7.25
CA ARG A 333 -26.88 -4.91 -5.81
C ARG A 333 -25.75 -5.76 -5.27
N LYS A 334 -25.31 -6.77 -6.02
CA LYS A 334 -24.23 -7.65 -5.60
C LYS A 334 -22.92 -6.90 -5.40
N VAL A 335 -22.60 -5.94 -6.26
CA VAL A 335 -21.39 -5.09 -6.11
C VAL A 335 -21.52 -4.20 -4.88
N ILE A 336 -22.65 -3.52 -4.70
CA ILE A 336 -22.91 -2.63 -3.56
C ILE A 336 -22.87 -3.39 -2.23
N TYR A 337 -23.58 -4.53 -2.18
CA TYR A 337 -23.74 -5.33 -0.97
C TYR A 337 -22.46 -6.06 -0.55
N THR A 338 -21.58 -6.36 -1.50
CA THR A 338 -20.32 -7.03 -1.21
C THR A 338 -19.28 -6.05 -0.64
N THR A 339 -19.45 -5.63 0.63
CA THR A 339 -18.38 -4.98 1.42
C THR A 339 -17.12 -5.85 1.53
N ASN A 340 -17.22 -7.11 1.10
CA ASN A 340 -16.07 -8.02 1.00
C ASN A 340 -14.88 -7.42 0.22
N ILE A 341 -15.13 -6.44 -0.65
CA ILE A 341 -14.06 -5.78 -1.43
C ILE A 341 -13.16 -4.98 -0.49
N ILE A 342 -13.69 -4.01 0.24
CA ILE A 342 -12.90 -3.19 1.16
C ILE A 342 -12.49 -3.97 2.42
N GLU A 343 -13.33 -4.89 2.90
CA GLU A 343 -12.98 -5.79 4.00
C GLU A 343 -11.78 -6.70 3.66
N SER A 344 -11.64 -7.10 2.40
CA SER A 344 -10.48 -7.88 1.93
C SER A 344 -9.18 -7.08 2.04
N VAL A 345 -9.23 -5.77 1.77
CA VAL A 345 -8.10 -4.84 1.98
C VAL A 345 -7.77 -4.73 3.46
N HIS A 346 -8.78 -4.48 4.29
CA HIS A 346 -8.59 -4.38 5.73
C HIS A 346 -8.09 -5.69 6.36
N ARG A 347 -8.48 -6.84 5.83
CA ARG A 347 -7.94 -8.15 6.23
C ARG A 347 -6.44 -8.25 5.93
N GLN A 348 -6.00 -7.77 4.77
CA GLN A 348 -4.59 -7.72 4.44
C GLN A 348 -3.84 -6.75 5.36
N PHE A 349 -4.38 -5.58 5.63
CA PHE A 349 -3.80 -4.63 6.58
C PHE A 349 -3.66 -5.26 7.97
N ARG A 350 -4.72 -5.91 8.49
CA ARG A 350 -4.65 -6.62 9.78
C ARG A 350 -3.60 -7.73 9.78
N LYS A 351 -3.44 -8.47 8.68
CA LYS A 351 -2.40 -9.49 8.56
C LYS A 351 -1.00 -8.89 8.70
N LEU A 352 -0.73 -7.76 8.04
CA LEU A 352 0.56 -7.08 8.08
C LEU A 352 0.85 -6.43 9.44
N THR A 353 -0.19 -5.99 10.14
CA THR A 353 -0.07 -5.25 11.40
C THR A 353 -0.29 -6.12 12.64
N LYS A 354 -0.62 -7.41 12.47
CA LYS A 354 -1.00 -8.32 13.57
C LYS A 354 0.05 -8.41 14.67
N THR A 355 1.33 -8.39 14.30
CA THR A 355 2.46 -8.48 15.23
C THR A 355 2.87 -7.13 15.83
N LYS A 356 2.22 -6.04 15.41
CA LYS A 356 2.56 -4.67 15.83
C LYS A 356 1.48 -4.15 16.79
N GLY A 357 1.80 -4.06 18.07
CA GLY A 357 0.87 -3.50 19.07
C GLY A 357 0.57 -2.02 18.87
N ALA A 358 1.55 -1.24 18.38
CA ALA A 358 1.42 0.17 18.07
C ALA A 358 2.52 0.61 17.08
N PHE A 359 2.33 1.78 16.47
CA PHE A 359 3.29 2.39 15.54
C PHE A 359 4.02 3.57 16.19
N PRO A 360 5.32 3.75 15.92
CA PRO A 360 6.09 4.86 16.50
C PRO A 360 5.66 6.24 15.96
N ASN A 361 5.11 6.31 14.77
CA ASN A 361 4.55 7.49 14.11
C ASN A 361 3.66 7.13 12.93
N GLU A 362 2.97 8.11 12.35
CA GLU A 362 2.08 7.95 11.19
C GLU A 362 2.81 7.43 9.95
N ASN A 363 4.00 7.94 9.67
CA ASN A 363 4.79 7.51 8.51
C ASN A 363 5.11 6.01 8.55
N SER A 364 5.42 5.47 9.72
CA SER A 364 5.68 4.04 9.90
C SER A 364 4.46 3.18 9.59
N LEU A 365 3.27 3.66 9.93
CA LEU A 365 2.01 3.01 9.57
C LEU A 365 1.76 3.13 8.06
N LEU A 366 1.82 4.34 7.50
CA LEU A 366 1.55 4.59 6.08
C LEU A 366 2.47 3.80 5.15
N LYS A 367 3.78 3.72 5.46
CA LYS A 367 4.73 2.89 4.71
C LYS A 367 4.27 1.44 4.61
N LEU A 368 3.87 0.85 5.75
CA LEU A 368 3.46 -0.55 5.80
C LEU A 368 2.14 -0.78 5.06
N LEU A 369 1.16 0.10 5.25
CA LEU A 369 -0.13 0.00 4.55
C LEU A 369 0.03 0.18 3.05
N PHE A 370 0.87 1.12 2.60
CA PHE A 370 1.19 1.33 1.19
C PHE A 370 1.80 0.06 0.55
N MET A 371 2.75 -0.58 1.23
CA MET A 371 3.30 -1.85 0.75
C MET A 371 2.24 -2.95 0.70
N GLY A 372 1.32 -2.96 1.65
CA GLY A 372 0.14 -3.84 1.64
C GLY A 372 -0.75 -3.60 0.43
N ILE A 373 -1.00 -2.34 0.08
CA ILE A 373 -1.77 -1.96 -1.11
C ILE A 373 -1.06 -2.47 -2.37
N LYS A 374 0.24 -2.20 -2.52
CA LYS A 374 1.01 -2.66 -3.69
C LYS A 374 1.01 -4.18 -3.84
N ASN A 375 1.03 -4.92 -2.74
CA ASN A 375 0.89 -6.37 -2.76
C ASN A 375 -0.54 -6.84 -3.10
N ALA A 376 -1.56 -6.07 -2.74
CA ALA A 376 -2.95 -6.34 -3.10
C ALA A 376 -3.21 -6.07 -4.58
N GLU A 377 -2.75 -4.93 -5.09
CA GLU A 377 -2.89 -4.51 -6.49
C GLU A 377 -2.32 -5.55 -7.47
N LYS A 378 -1.21 -6.20 -7.12
CA LYS A 378 -0.65 -7.30 -7.92
C LYS A 378 -1.62 -8.48 -8.14
N LYS A 379 -2.61 -8.64 -7.25
CA LYS A 379 -3.62 -9.70 -7.31
C LYS A 379 -4.93 -9.23 -7.95
N TRP A 380 -5.11 -7.93 -8.13
CA TRP A 380 -6.33 -7.34 -8.69
C TRP A 380 -6.23 -7.19 -10.22
N THR A 381 -5.91 -8.28 -10.88
CA THR A 381 -5.71 -8.31 -12.33
C THR A 381 -7.02 -8.44 -13.12
N MET A 382 -8.08 -8.92 -12.47
CA MET A 382 -9.37 -9.16 -13.10
C MET A 382 -10.40 -8.09 -12.68
N PRO A 383 -11.29 -7.69 -13.58
CA PRO A 383 -12.41 -6.83 -13.25
C PRO A 383 -13.37 -7.50 -12.25
N VAL A 384 -14.25 -6.70 -11.67
CA VAL A 384 -15.39 -7.20 -10.88
C VAL A 384 -16.22 -8.14 -11.76
N TRP A 385 -16.71 -9.20 -11.13
CA TRP A 385 -17.48 -10.22 -11.85
C TRP A 385 -18.70 -9.61 -12.59
N ASN A 386 -18.93 -10.06 -13.80
CA ASN A 386 -20.02 -9.61 -14.68
C ASN A 386 -19.98 -8.10 -14.98
N TRP A 387 -18.77 -7.52 -15.08
CA TRP A 387 -18.60 -6.06 -15.18
C TRP A 387 -19.32 -5.44 -16.37
N SER A 388 -19.22 -6.03 -17.56
CA SER A 388 -19.88 -5.50 -18.77
C SER A 388 -21.39 -5.37 -18.59
N LEU A 389 -22.05 -6.37 -17.99
CA LEU A 389 -23.49 -6.31 -17.70
C LEU A 389 -23.78 -5.27 -16.61
N THR A 390 -22.96 -5.23 -15.55
CA THR A 390 -23.10 -4.22 -14.50
C THR A 390 -22.98 -2.80 -15.07
N LEU A 391 -21.99 -2.55 -15.92
CA LEU A 391 -21.77 -1.26 -16.55
C LEU A 391 -22.92 -0.84 -17.48
N SER A 392 -23.43 -1.79 -18.29
CA SER A 392 -24.61 -1.54 -19.15
C SER A 392 -25.84 -1.14 -18.33
N GLN A 393 -26.05 -1.80 -17.19
CA GLN A 393 -27.14 -1.47 -16.28
C GLN A 393 -26.93 -0.10 -15.64
N LEU A 394 -25.69 0.21 -15.21
CA LEU A 394 -25.36 1.54 -14.67
C LEU A 394 -25.63 2.65 -15.69
N ALA A 395 -25.31 2.43 -16.97
CA ALA A 395 -25.59 3.40 -18.02
C ALA A 395 -27.09 3.73 -18.14
N ILE A 396 -27.96 2.74 -17.92
CA ILE A 396 -29.41 2.96 -17.89
C ILE A 396 -29.85 3.75 -16.65
N PHE A 397 -29.35 3.37 -15.45
CA PHE A 397 -29.77 4.02 -14.21
C PHE A 397 -29.16 5.41 -14.02
N PHE A 398 -28.03 5.69 -14.65
CA PHE A 398 -27.28 6.95 -14.57
C PHE A 398 -27.12 7.59 -15.97
N GLU A 399 -28.23 7.70 -16.68
CA GLU A 399 -28.29 8.22 -18.04
C GLU A 399 -27.53 9.55 -18.19
N GLY A 400 -26.75 9.68 -19.25
CA GLY A 400 -25.95 10.87 -19.56
C GLY A 400 -24.67 11.05 -18.74
N ARG A 401 -24.44 10.24 -17.69
CA ARG A 401 -23.27 10.40 -16.82
C ARG A 401 -22.07 9.56 -17.26
N LEU A 402 -22.27 8.56 -18.08
CA LEU A 402 -21.22 7.65 -18.56
C LEU A 402 -20.92 7.81 -20.05
N ASP A 403 -21.65 8.68 -20.77
CA ASP A 403 -21.58 8.82 -22.23
C ASP A 403 -20.19 9.21 -22.72
N SER A 404 -19.52 10.14 -22.01
CA SER A 404 -18.16 10.57 -22.33
C SER A 404 -17.12 9.46 -22.24
N GLU A 405 -17.31 8.52 -21.33
CA GLU A 405 -16.38 7.42 -21.07
C GLU A 405 -16.68 6.19 -21.94
N LEU A 406 -17.96 5.97 -22.26
CA LEU A 406 -18.38 4.84 -23.10
C LEU A 406 -18.25 5.14 -24.61
N LYS A 407 -17.92 6.40 -25.00
CA LYS A 407 -17.83 6.86 -26.41
C LYS A 407 -19.11 6.55 -27.20
N ILE A 408 -20.28 6.70 -26.52
CA ILE A 408 -21.60 6.59 -27.12
C ILE A 408 -21.99 7.91 -27.74
#